data_25ae157bab8c89ceab21b7626116d798
#
_entry.id   25ae157bab8c89ceab21b7626116d798
#
_cell.length_a   1.000
_cell.length_b   1.000
_cell.length_c   1.000
_cell.angle_alpha   90.00
_cell.angle_beta   90.00
_cell.angle_gamma   90.00
#
_symmetry.space_group_name_H-M   'P 1'
#
loop_
_entity.id
_entity.type
_entity.pdbx_description
1 polymer ?
#
loop_
_entity_poly.entity_id
_entity_poly.type
_entity_poly.pdbx_seq_one_letter_code
_entity_poly.pdbx_strand_id
1 'polypeptide(L)'
;MRRNLTILGILLVFPLFLSCGKIINATCNLFIPESDEAQMGLNFQKEILADSAEYPQFRNQTVMGFVDSVGRKILSHQNDRADTGILKFTFTVIDKDSVVNAFAIPGGHVFVYTGLIKAVDNEAELAGVLAHEIGHVTQRHGIQSLCQQGMLKFVTDIVLGDSSLIGQIVDGMLMLKFSRDNEFQADSCSLVYLENAGYNPYGMKSFLEKLAANESSWGKIFEPFSTHPNTSDRVKSADRIINNMSGVNAGDSTSNLFPTRITQIKTML
;
A
#
# COMPACT_ATOMS: atom_id res chain seq x y z
N MET A 1 22.99 50.35 -33.73
CA MET A 1 23.50 49.02 -33.35
C MET A 1 22.38 48.18 -32.77
N ARG A 2 21.80 47.24 -33.56
CA ARG A 2 20.75 46.31 -33.15
C ARG A 2 21.41 44.99 -32.78
N ARG A 3 21.35 44.57 -31.52
CA ARG A 3 21.83 43.24 -31.09
C ARG A 3 20.74 42.22 -31.33
N ASN A 4 20.96 41.32 -32.31
CA ASN A 4 20.11 40.16 -32.52
C ASN A 4 20.35 39.17 -31.38
N LEU A 5 19.30 38.91 -30.62
CA LEU A 5 19.24 37.81 -29.64
C LEU A 5 18.80 36.55 -30.36
N THR A 6 19.74 35.68 -30.68
CA THR A 6 19.45 34.35 -31.22
C THR A 6 19.06 33.46 -30.05
N ILE A 7 17.78 33.15 -29.92
CA ILE A 7 17.29 32.13 -29.00
C ILE A 7 17.63 30.77 -29.60
N LEU A 8 18.66 30.14 -29.04
CA LEU A 8 19.05 28.77 -29.37
C LEU A 8 18.04 27.83 -28.71
N GLY A 9 17.05 27.37 -29.46
CA GLY A 9 16.12 26.35 -29.02
C GLY A 9 16.85 25.01 -28.86
N ILE A 10 17.14 24.63 -27.64
CA ILE A 10 17.60 23.26 -27.32
C ILE A 10 16.39 22.34 -27.45
N LEU A 11 16.25 21.72 -28.63
CA LEU A 11 15.36 20.57 -28.83
C LEU A 11 16.01 19.39 -28.09
N LEU A 12 15.62 19.16 -26.84
CA LEU A 12 15.88 17.92 -26.13
C LEU A 12 15.06 16.81 -26.79
N VAL A 13 15.67 16.11 -27.74
CA VAL A 13 15.17 14.84 -28.24
C VAL A 13 15.36 13.81 -27.15
N PHE A 14 14.37 13.68 -26.27
CA PHE A 14 14.30 12.58 -25.31
C PHE A 14 14.06 11.27 -26.09
N PRO A 15 14.76 10.18 -25.78
CA PRO A 15 14.56 8.93 -26.49
C PRO A 15 13.14 8.39 -26.26
N LEU A 16 12.44 8.17 -27.35
CA LEU A 16 11.04 7.75 -27.48
C LEU A 16 10.77 6.30 -27.04
N PHE A 17 11.36 5.83 -25.92
CA PHE A 17 11.15 4.48 -25.39
C PHE A 17 10.72 4.42 -23.91
N LEU A 18 10.32 5.54 -23.32
CA LEU A 18 9.57 5.48 -22.07
C LEU A 18 8.13 5.12 -22.39
N SER A 19 7.64 4.01 -21.84
CA SER A 19 6.22 3.66 -21.97
C SER A 19 5.36 4.84 -21.50
N CYS A 20 4.25 5.09 -22.15
CA CYS A 20 3.34 6.22 -21.85
C CYS A 20 3.02 6.32 -20.33
N GLY A 21 2.89 5.18 -19.64
CA GLY A 21 2.66 5.11 -18.22
C GLY A 21 3.80 5.70 -17.37
N LYS A 22 5.07 5.52 -17.73
CA LYS A 22 6.21 6.11 -16.98
C LYS A 22 6.26 7.63 -17.09
N ILE A 23 5.88 8.16 -18.25
CA ILE A 23 5.80 9.62 -18.46
C ILE A 23 4.65 10.19 -17.62
N ILE A 24 3.47 9.57 -17.63
CA ILE A 24 2.32 10.01 -16.83
C ILE A 24 2.68 9.99 -15.35
N ASN A 25 3.29 8.92 -14.84
CA ASN A 25 3.67 8.81 -13.42
C ASN A 25 4.68 9.89 -13.01
N ALA A 26 5.70 10.16 -13.84
CA ALA A 26 6.67 11.23 -13.59
C ALA A 26 5.97 12.61 -13.55
N THR A 27 5.05 12.85 -14.47
CA THR A 27 4.26 14.08 -14.54
C THR A 27 3.40 14.24 -13.29
N CYS A 28 2.68 13.20 -12.87
CA CYS A 28 1.82 13.24 -11.67
C CYS A 28 2.62 13.51 -10.40
N ASN A 29 3.77 12.87 -10.26
CA ASN A 29 4.65 13.10 -9.11
C ASN A 29 5.18 14.54 -9.04
N LEU A 30 5.29 15.21 -10.19
CA LEU A 30 5.71 16.61 -10.28
C LEU A 30 4.57 17.58 -9.91
N PHE A 31 3.33 17.26 -10.31
CA PHE A 31 2.19 18.17 -10.15
C PHE A 31 1.42 18.02 -8.85
N ILE A 32 1.57 16.90 -8.12
CA ILE A 32 0.93 16.68 -6.82
C ILE A 32 2.02 16.65 -5.74
N PRO A 33 2.24 17.77 -5.03
CA PRO A 33 3.14 17.80 -3.88
C PRO A 33 2.74 16.79 -2.81
N GLU A 34 3.68 16.37 -1.98
CA GLU A 34 3.42 15.43 -0.88
C GLU A 34 2.44 15.99 0.16
N SER A 35 2.48 17.31 0.39
CA SER A 35 1.52 18.02 1.24
C SER A 35 0.08 17.88 0.75
N ASP A 36 -0.12 17.98 -0.56
CA ASP A 36 -1.44 17.88 -1.19
C ASP A 36 -1.95 16.44 -1.15
N GLU A 37 -1.05 15.46 -1.34
CA GLU A 37 -1.38 14.05 -1.15
C GLU A 37 -1.79 13.76 0.29
N ALA A 38 -1.08 14.30 1.28
CA ALA A 38 -1.43 14.15 2.69
C ALA A 38 -2.81 14.76 3.00
N GLN A 39 -3.10 15.96 2.49
CA GLN A 39 -4.39 16.61 2.68
C GLN A 39 -5.53 15.84 2.00
N MET A 40 -5.31 15.34 0.79
CA MET A 40 -6.27 14.50 0.08
C MET A 40 -6.55 13.21 0.85
N GLY A 41 -5.51 12.58 1.38
CA GLY A 41 -5.63 11.37 2.20
C GLY A 41 -6.49 11.58 3.44
N LEU A 42 -6.33 12.72 4.14
CA LEU A 42 -7.18 13.08 5.27
C LEU A 42 -8.65 13.21 4.86
N ASN A 43 -8.94 13.80 3.70
CA ASN A 43 -10.29 13.94 3.19
C ASN A 43 -10.90 12.57 2.85
N PHE A 44 -10.14 11.70 2.20
CA PHE A 44 -10.55 10.32 1.89
C PHE A 44 -10.78 9.49 3.15
N GLN A 45 -9.86 9.56 4.12
CA GLN A 45 -10.03 8.88 5.40
C GLN A 45 -11.33 9.30 6.09
N LYS A 46 -11.62 10.59 6.12
CA LYS A 46 -12.83 11.14 6.72
C LYS A 46 -14.09 10.58 6.05
N GLU A 47 -14.10 10.50 4.73
CA GLU A 47 -15.23 9.94 3.96
C GLU A 47 -15.44 8.46 4.26
N ILE A 48 -14.37 7.65 4.21
CA ILE A 48 -14.42 6.21 4.53
C ILE A 48 -14.95 6.00 5.95
N LEU A 49 -14.45 6.77 6.93
CA LEU A 49 -14.87 6.62 8.33
C LEU A 49 -16.29 7.14 8.61
N ALA A 50 -16.85 7.96 7.73
CA ALA A 50 -18.23 8.42 7.81
C ALA A 50 -19.21 7.34 7.35
N ASP A 51 -18.83 6.46 6.43
CA ASP A 51 -19.63 5.33 6.00
C ASP A 51 -19.42 4.13 6.94
N SER A 52 -20.03 4.20 8.12
CA SER A 52 -19.95 3.13 9.11
C SER A 52 -20.76 1.87 8.74
N ALA A 53 -21.58 1.91 7.70
CA ALA A 53 -22.29 0.75 7.20
C ALA A 53 -21.36 -0.15 6.37
N GLU A 54 -20.53 0.44 5.51
CA GLU A 54 -19.57 -0.28 4.69
C GLU A 54 -18.24 -0.51 5.43
N TYR A 55 -17.80 0.47 6.26
CA TYR A 55 -16.52 0.44 6.99
C TYR A 55 -16.73 0.55 8.52
N PRO A 56 -17.44 -0.40 9.17
CA PRO A 56 -17.64 -0.37 10.62
C PRO A 56 -16.30 -0.47 11.35
N GLN A 57 -15.99 0.51 12.21
CA GLN A 57 -14.72 0.54 12.93
C GLN A 57 -14.74 -0.45 14.08
N PHE A 58 -13.73 -1.31 14.14
CA PHE A 58 -13.50 -2.21 15.27
C PHE A 58 -13.05 -1.42 16.52
N ARG A 59 -13.58 -1.75 17.69
CA ARG A 59 -13.40 -0.90 18.90
C ARG A 59 -12.63 -1.54 20.04
N ASN A 60 -12.03 -2.71 19.83
CA ASN A 60 -11.17 -3.31 20.87
C ASN A 60 -9.78 -2.65 20.84
N GLN A 61 -9.45 -1.90 21.89
CA GLN A 61 -8.21 -1.13 21.99
C GLN A 61 -6.95 -2.00 21.96
N THR A 62 -7.01 -3.23 22.46
CA THR A 62 -5.88 -4.16 22.43
C THR A 62 -5.55 -4.59 21.01
N VAL A 63 -6.57 -4.94 20.22
CA VAL A 63 -6.40 -5.33 18.81
C VAL A 63 -5.94 -4.14 17.99
N MET A 64 -6.58 -2.98 18.14
CA MET A 64 -6.20 -1.76 17.42
C MET A 64 -4.75 -1.35 17.77
N GLY A 65 -4.40 -1.36 19.04
CA GLY A 65 -3.04 -1.06 19.51
C GLY A 65 -2.00 -2.06 19.00
N PHE A 66 -2.37 -3.33 18.86
CA PHE A 66 -1.51 -4.34 18.25
C PHE A 66 -1.22 -4.03 16.78
N VAL A 67 -2.24 -3.80 15.96
CA VAL A 67 -2.09 -3.47 14.54
C VAL A 67 -1.26 -2.19 14.36
N ASP A 68 -1.57 -1.13 15.14
CA ASP A 68 -0.78 0.11 15.13
C ASP A 68 0.67 -0.15 15.53
N SER A 69 0.93 -0.98 16.55
CA SER A 69 2.31 -1.30 17.00
C SER A 69 3.13 -2.01 15.92
N VAL A 70 2.52 -2.92 15.15
CA VAL A 70 3.17 -3.60 14.03
C VAL A 70 3.51 -2.59 12.93
N GLY A 71 2.53 -1.77 12.53
CA GLY A 71 2.75 -0.73 11.52
C GLY A 71 3.82 0.29 11.94
N ARG A 72 3.78 0.78 13.20
CA ARG A 72 4.79 1.70 13.73
C ARG A 72 6.18 1.09 13.77
N LYS A 73 6.28 -0.19 14.12
CA LYS A 73 7.57 -0.90 14.12
C LYS A 73 8.15 -0.95 12.70
N ILE A 74 7.33 -1.19 11.67
CA ILE A 74 7.78 -1.15 10.27
C ILE A 74 8.28 0.27 9.93
N LEU A 75 7.48 1.30 10.18
CA LEU A 75 7.78 2.68 9.83
C LEU A 75 9.04 3.21 10.51
N SER A 76 9.31 2.83 11.77
CA SER A 76 10.43 3.34 12.55
C SER A 76 11.81 2.91 12.04
N HIS A 77 11.87 2.01 11.08
CA HIS A 77 13.11 1.48 10.50
C HIS A 77 13.27 1.83 9.01
N GLN A 78 12.47 2.77 8.50
CA GLN A 78 12.59 3.21 7.10
C GLN A 78 13.29 4.57 7.02
N ASN A 79 14.09 4.73 5.97
CA ASN A 79 14.80 5.96 5.65
C ASN A 79 14.37 6.48 4.26
N ASP A 80 13.10 6.30 3.96
CA ASP A 80 12.52 6.74 2.69
C ASP A 80 11.37 7.73 2.92
N ARG A 81 10.45 7.82 1.98
CA ARG A 81 9.29 8.70 2.03
C ARG A 81 8.40 8.48 3.26
N ALA A 82 8.46 7.31 3.90
CA ALA A 82 7.73 7.04 5.14
C ALA A 82 8.23 7.87 6.34
N ASP A 83 9.48 8.31 6.32
CA ASP A 83 10.15 9.05 7.40
C ASP A 83 10.10 10.58 7.22
N THR A 84 9.54 11.11 6.12
CA THR A 84 9.53 12.57 5.86
C THR A 84 8.73 13.37 6.90
N GLY A 85 7.88 12.71 7.68
CA GLY A 85 6.98 13.34 8.66
C GLY A 85 5.80 14.11 8.04
N ILE A 86 5.72 14.21 6.71
CA ILE A 86 4.62 14.82 5.98
C ILE A 86 3.43 13.86 5.95
N LEU A 87 3.68 12.58 5.60
CA LEU A 87 2.67 11.54 5.65
C LEU A 87 2.36 11.15 7.10
N LYS A 88 1.10 11.14 7.44
CA LYS A 88 0.62 10.79 8.79
C LYS A 88 0.03 9.38 8.79
N PHE A 89 0.90 8.38 8.78
CA PHE A 89 0.46 6.99 8.80
C PHE A 89 -0.48 6.70 9.96
N THR A 90 -1.62 6.12 9.64
CA THR A 90 -2.61 5.61 10.60
C THR A 90 -3.03 4.21 10.22
N PHE A 91 -3.35 3.39 11.21
CA PHE A 91 -3.79 2.02 11.03
C PHE A 91 -5.17 1.86 11.67
N THR A 92 -6.19 1.67 10.83
CA THR A 92 -7.58 1.55 11.26
C THR A 92 -8.05 0.11 11.06
N VAL A 93 -8.65 -0.49 12.09
CA VAL A 93 -9.23 -1.83 12.00
C VAL A 93 -10.71 -1.72 11.65
N ILE A 94 -11.14 -2.42 10.59
CA ILE A 94 -12.53 -2.52 10.13
C ILE A 94 -13.13 -3.83 10.63
N ASP A 95 -14.30 -3.75 11.27
CA ASP A 95 -15.04 -4.88 11.84
C ASP A 95 -15.83 -5.62 10.76
N LYS A 96 -15.17 -6.46 9.98
CA LYS A 96 -15.79 -7.22 8.88
C LYS A 96 -15.04 -8.53 8.65
N ASP A 97 -15.40 -9.54 9.42
CA ASP A 97 -14.75 -10.86 9.42
C ASP A 97 -14.82 -11.60 8.08
N SER A 98 -15.86 -11.31 7.30
CA SER A 98 -16.06 -11.92 5.99
C SER A 98 -15.13 -11.40 4.90
N VAL A 99 -14.32 -10.36 5.20
CA VAL A 99 -13.42 -9.72 4.24
C VAL A 99 -11.98 -9.94 4.67
N VAL A 100 -11.24 -10.72 3.91
CA VAL A 100 -9.80 -10.91 4.10
C VAL A 100 -9.07 -9.90 3.23
N ASN A 101 -8.83 -8.69 3.76
CA ASN A 101 -8.18 -7.61 3.02
C ASN A 101 -7.52 -6.58 3.94
N ALA A 102 -6.60 -5.83 3.36
CA ALA A 102 -6.16 -4.51 3.81
C ALA A 102 -6.05 -3.60 2.58
N PHE A 103 -6.10 -2.30 2.79
CA PHE A 103 -5.85 -1.33 1.73
C PHE A 103 -5.27 -0.04 2.30
N ALA A 104 -4.47 0.64 1.49
CA ALA A 104 -3.97 1.96 1.80
C ALA A 104 -4.52 3.01 0.84
N ILE A 105 -4.77 4.19 1.36
CA ILE A 105 -5.10 5.37 0.57
C ILE A 105 -3.94 6.36 0.58
N PRO A 106 -3.85 7.29 -0.38
CA PRO A 106 -2.85 8.35 -0.36
C PRO A 106 -2.80 9.05 1.00
N GLY A 107 -1.65 9.60 1.38
CA GLY A 107 -1.48 10.25 2.67
C GLY A 107 -1.05 9.34 3.82
N GLY A 108 -1.10 7.99 3.65
CA GLY A 108 -0.60 7.04 4.65
C GLY A 108 -1.67 6.40 5.53
N HIS A 109 -2.95 6.46 5.17
CA HIS A 109 -4.01 5.84 5.95
C HIS A 109 -4.24 4.40 5.49
N VAL A 110 -3.95 3.44 6.36
CA VAL A 110 -4.06 1.99 6.11
C VAL A 110 -5.26 1.43 6.88
N PHE A 111 -6.08 0.67 6.19
CA PHE A 111 -7.26 0.00 6.74
C PHE A 111 -7.06 -1.51 6.70
N VAL A 112 -7.39 -2.18 7.80
CA VAL A 112 -7.16 -3.62 8.00
C VAL A 112 -8.46 -4.27 8.46
N TYR A 113 -8.97 -5.21 7.70
CA TYR A 113 -10.18 -5.94 8.07
C TYR A 113 -9.90 -7.01 9.14
N THR A 114 -10.85 -7.21 10.06
CA THR A 114 -10.75 -8.29 11.07
C THR A 114 -10.60 -9.66 10.41
N GLY A 115 -11.21 -9.88 9.24
CA GLY A 115 -11.02 -11.11 8.46
C GLY A 115 -9.56 -11.37 8.07
N LEU A 116 -8.78 -10.34 7.72
CA LEU A 116 -7.34 -10.50 7.47
C LEU A 116 -6.60 -10.91 8.75
N ILE A 117 -6.88 -10.26 9.88
CA ILE A 117 -6.22 -10.60 11.15
C ILE A 117 -6.52 -12.06 11.54
N LYS A 118 -7.72 -12.56 11.25
CA LYS A 118 -8.08 -13.97 11.45
C LYS A 118 -7.37 -14.92 10.48
N ALA A 119 -7.07 -14.48 9.26
CA ALA A 119 -6.48 -15.31 8.21
C ALA A 119 -4.97 -15.49 8.33
N VAL A 120 -4.24 -14.54 8.91
CA VAL A 120 -2.77 -14.65 9.07
C VAL A 120 -2.42 -15.65 10.17
N ASP A 121 -1.32 -16.39 10.05
CA ASP A 121 -0.90 -17.41 11.02
C ASP A 121 0.09 -16.89 12.07
N ASN A 122 0.77 -15.78 11.75
CA ASN A 122 1.76 -15.17 12.61
C ASN A 122 1.84 -13.66 12.40
N GLU A 123 2.54 -12.95 13.31
CA GLU A 123 2.68 -11.49 13.22
C GLU A 123 3.48 -11.06 11.99
N ALA A 124 4.43 -11.87 11.52
CA ALA A 124 5.22 -11.52 10.33
C ALA A 124 4.38 -11.53 9.03
N GLU A 125 3.35 -12.38 8.93
CA GLU A 125 2.38 -12.32 7.82
C GLU A 125 1.58 -11.01 7.84
N LEU A 126 1.06 -10.60 9.01
CA LEU A 126 0.38 -9.31 9.16
C LEU A 126 1.32 -8.15 8.83
N ALA A 127 2.54 -8.21 9.36
CA ALA A 127 3.57 -7.21 9.07
C ALA A 127 3.90 -7.15 7.58
N GLY A 128 3.93 -8.29 6.89
CA GLY A 128 4.13 -8.37 5.45
C GLY A 128 3.05 -7.64 4.66
N VAL A 129 1.79 -7.86 5.01
CA VAL A 129 0.67 -7.14 4.37
C VAL A 129 0.73 -5.64 4.68
N LEU A 130 0.95 -5.25 5.94
CA LEU A 130 1.07 -3.82 6.30
C LEU A 130 2.26 -3.16 5.59
N ALA A 131 3.39 -3.84 5.48
CA ALA A 131 4.56 -3.36 4.76
C ALA A 131 4.30 -3.18 3.26
N HIS A 132 3.51 -4.07 2.65
CA HIS A 132 3.06 -3.98 1.27
C HIS A 132 2.17 -2.73 1.06
N GLU A 133 1.21 -2.50 1.95
CA GLU A 133 0.35 -1.30 1.90
C GLU A 133 1.15 -0.01 2.10
N ILE A 134 2.11 -0.01 3.04
CA ILE A 134 3.05 1.10 3.22
C ILE A 134 3.87 1.30 1.94
N GLY A 135 4.29 0.22 1.27
CA GLY A 135 4.96 0.25 -0.02
C GLY A 135 4.14 0.95 -1.10
N HIS A 136 2.84 0.67 -1.20
CA HIS A 136 1.95 1.38 -2.14
C HIS A 136 1.91 2.89 -1.87
N VAL A 137 1.89 3.30 -0.61
CA VAL A 137 1.91 4.73 -0.23
C VAL A 137 3.27 5.37 -0.56
N THR A 138 4.37 4.75 -0.14
CA THR A 138 5.72 5.32 -0.33
C THR A 138 6.10 5.41 -1.81
N GLN A 139 5.60 4.50 -2.65
CA GLN A 139 5.77 4.52 -4.10
C GLN A 139 4.69 5.34 -4.84
N ARG A 140 3.73 5.92 -4.11
CA ARG A 140 2.64 6.76 -4.65
C ARG A 140 1.74 6.05 -5.66
N HIS A 141 1.56 4.74 -5.53
CA HIS A 141 0.79 3.95 -6.51
C HIS A 141 -0.67 4.42 -6.61
N GLY A 142 -1.31 4.81 -5.50
CA GLY A 142 -2.65 5.38 -5.51
C GLY A 142 -2.74 6.67 -6.33
N ILE A 143 -1.81 7.60 -6.14
CA ILE A 143 -1.73 8.85 -6.92
C ILE A 143 -1.52 8.57 -8.40
N GLN A 144 -0.58 7.68 -8.73
CA GLN A 144 -0.29 7.31 -10.11
C GLN A 144 -1.52 6.70 -10.78
N SER A 145 -2.27 5.86 -10.08
CA SER A 145 -3.48 5.24 -10.60
C SER A 145 -4.60 6.27 -10.84
N LEU A 146 -4.81 7.21 -9.94
CA LEU A 146 -5.75 8.32 -10.13
C LEU A 146 -5.38 9.17 -11.36
N CYS A 147 -4.11 9.48 -11.54
CA CYS A 147 -3.63 10.22 -12.68
C CYS A 147 -3.82 9.46 -14.00
N GLN A 148 -3.49 8.17 -14.04
CA GLN A 148 -3.64 7.34 -15.24
C GLN A 148 -5.09 7.26 -15.71
N GLN A 149 -6.05 7.38 -14.79
CA GLN A 149 -7.47 7.42 -15.11
C GLN A 149 -7.99 8.80 -15.50
N GLY A 150 -7.11 9.78 -15.64
CA GLY A 150 -7.48 11.15 -16.00
C GLY A 150 -8.14 11.93 -14.87
N MET A 151 -8.04 11.46 -13.63
CA MET A 151 -8.66 12.07 -12.45
C MET A 151 -7.84 13.23 -11.86
N LEU A 152 -6.76 13.66 -12.52
CA LEU A 152 -5.89 14.74 -12.03
C LEU A 152 -6.64 16.04 -11.70
N LYS A 153 -7.63 16.39 -12.54
CA LYS A 153 -8.47 17.57 -12.29
C LYS A 153 -9.26 17.43 -10.99
N PHE A 154 -9.86 16.27 -10.76
CA PHE A 154 -10.64 15.99 -9.54
C PHE A 154 -9.75 16.02 -8.29
N VAL A 155 -8.54 15.47 -8.38
CA VAL A 155 -7.54 15.53 -7.31
C VAL A 155 -7.22 17.00 -6.97
N THR A 156 -7.02 17.82 -7.98
CA THR A 156 -6.76 19.26 -7.80
C THR A 156 -7.96 19.98 -7.18
N ASP A 157 -9.17 19.69 -7.63
CA ASP A 157 -10.40 20.31 -7.10
C ASP A 157 -10.59 19.94 -5.60
N ILE A 158 -10.31 18.71 -5.19
CA ILE A 158 -10.33 18.27 -3.78
C ILE A 158 -9.30 19.02 -2.93
N VAL A 159 -8.09 19.18 -3.43
CA VAL A 159 -7.03 19.94 -2.74
C VAL A 159 -7.45 21.40 -2.57
N LEU A 160 -8.15 21.96 -3.54
CA LEU A 160 -8.69 23.33 -3.51
C LEU A 160 -9.97 23.46 -2.65
N GLY A 161 -10.47 22.35 -2.08
CA GLY A 161 -11.58 22.36 -1.12
C GLY A 161 -12.94 21.96 -1.69
N ASP A 162 -13.02 21.54 -2.96
CA ASP A 162 -14.26 20.96 -3.52
C ASP A 162 -14.42 19.50 -3.05
N SER A 163 -15.30 19.28 -2.10
CA SER A 163 -15.59 17.97 -1.53
C SER A 163 -16.75 17.24 -2.21
N SER A 164 -17.38 17.83 -3.22
CA SER A 164 -18.63 17.30 -3.81
C SER A 164 -18.48 15.93 -4.50
N LEU A 165 -17.26 15.55 -4.88
CA LEU A 165 -16.95 14.31 -5.60
C LEU A 165 -16.10 13.32 -4.79
N ILE A 166 -15.76 13.64 -3.53
CA ILE A 166 -14.84 12.81 -2.72
C ILE A 166 -15.35 11.36 -2.63
N GLY A 167 -16.62 11.13 -2.31
CA GLY A 167 -17.19 9.80 -2.20
C GLY A 167 -17.03 8.98 -3.48
N GLN A 168 -17.38 9.55 -4.63
CA GLN A 168 -17.22 8.86 -5.93
C GLN A 168 -15.77 8.52 -6.26
N ILE A 169 -14.83 9.40 -5.88
CA ILE A 169 -13.41 9.18 -6.12
C ILE A 169 -12.88 8.10 -5.17
N VAL A 170 -13.31 8.10 -3.91
CA VAL A 170 -12.96 7.05 -2.94
C VAL A 170 -13.46 5.70 -3.43
N ASP A 171 -14.72 5.58 -3.83
CA ASP A 171 -15.29 4.34 -4.37
C ASP A 171 -14.51 3.87 -5.61
N GLY A 172 -14.25 4.78 -6.54
CA GLY A 172 -13.43 4.50 -7.72
C GLY A 172 -12.03 4.03 -7.35
N MET A 173 -11.38 4.69 -6.39
CA MET A 173 -10.01 4.36 -5.97
C MET A 173 -9.94 2.98 -5.29
N LEU A 174 -10.90 2.64 -4.44
CA LEU A 174 -10.95 1.35 -3.75
C LEU A 174 -11.23 0.17 -4.70
N MET A 175 -11.78 0.46 -5.90
CA MET A 175 -11.96 -0.53 -6.97
C MET A 175 -10.77 -0.61 -7.93
N LEU A 176 -9.72 0.23 -7.75
CA LEU A 176 -8.56 0.24 -8.61
C LEU A 176 -7.76 -1.05 -8.48
N LYS A 177 -7.45 -1.65 -9.63
CA LYS A 177 -6.43 -2.70 -9.70
C LYS A 177 -5.09 -2.05 -9.98
N PHE A 178 -4.13 -2.31 -9.12
CA PHE A 178 -2.77 -1.89 -9.35
C PHE A 178 -2.17 -2.64 -10.55
N SER A 179 -1.25 -1.97 -11.24
CA SER A 179 -0.51 -2.62 -12.32
C SER A 179 0.40 -3.72 -11.74
N ARG A 180 0.74 -4.69 -12.58
CA ARG A 180 1.67 -5.75 -12.23
C ARG A 180 3.01 -5.20 -11.70
N ASP A 181 3.52 -4.15 -12.32
CA ASP A 181 4.77 -3.50 -11.91
C ASP A 181 4.64 -2.83 -10.53
N ASN A 182 3.48 -2.22 -10.23
CA ASN A 182 3.19 -1.64 -8.92
C ASN A 182 3.17 -2.71 -7.82
N GLU A 183 2.55 -3.88 -8.10
CA GLU A 183 2.51 -5.00 -7.17
C GLU A 183 3.92 -5.53 -6.87
N PHE A 184 4.74 -5.78 -7.90
CA PHE A 184 6.12 -6.22 -7.70
C PHE A 184 6.97 -5.19 -6.95
N GLN A 185 6.73 -3.91 -7.16
CA GLN A 185 7.41 -2.84 -6.44
C GLN A 185 6.98 -2.80 -4.98
N ALA A 186 5.68 -2.88 -4.69
CA ALA A 186 5.17 -2.93 -3.32
C ALA A 186 5.66 -4.18 -2.57
N ASP A 187 5.69 -5.36 -3.24
CA ASP A 187 6.26 -6.58 -2.68
C ASP A 187 7.75 -6.40 -2.34
N SER A 188 8.52 -5.83 -3.26
CA SER A 188 9.95 -5.59 -3.04
C SER A 188 10.18 -4.65 -1.85
N CYS A 189 9.39 -3.58 -1.74
CA CYS A 189 9.42 -2.69 -0.59
C CYS A 189 9.06 -3.45 0.69
N SER A 190 8.02 -4.28 0.67
CA SER A 190 7.55 -5.01 1.85
C SER A 190 8.64 -5.92 2.41
N LEU A 191 9.36 -6.65 1.55
CA LEU A 191 10.43 -7.55 1.98
C LEU A 191 11.58 -6.80 2.65
N VAL A 192 12.00 -5.66 2.07
CA VAL A 192 13.03 -4.79 2.65
C VAL A 192 12.55 -4.19 3.98
N TYR A 193 11.30 -3.74 4.04
CA TYR A 193 10.73 -3.15 5.24
C TYR A 193 10.63 -4.17 6.38
N LEU A 194 10.28 -5.42 6.09
CA LEU A 194 10.26 -6.51 7.05
C LEU A 194 11.66 -6.77 7.61
N GLU A 195 12.66 -6.92 6.74
CA GLU A 195 14.05 -7.16 7.15
C GLU A 195 14.54 -6.04 8.06
N ASN A 196 14.37 -4.78 7.66
CA ASN A 196 14.77 -3.61 8.45
C ASN A 196 14.09 -3.57 9.83
N ALA A 197 12.81 -3.95 9.90
CA ALA A 197 12.04 -3.98 11.15
C ALA A 197 12.28 -5.25 11.99
N GLY A 198 13.18 -6.15 11.56
CA GLY A 198 13.49 -7.40 12.26
C GLY A 198 12.36 -8.42 12.23
N TYR A 199 11.47 -8.37 11.23
CA TYR A 199 10.56 -9.44 10.89
C TYR A 199 11.17 -10.36 9.83
N ASN A 200 10.68 -11.59 9.79
CA ASN A 200 11.09 -12.53 8.75
C ASN A 200 10.38 -12.19 7.42
N PRO A 201 11.11 -11.88 6.32
CA PRO A 201 10.52 -11.62 5.02
C PRO A 201 9.68 -12.77 4.46
N TYR A 202 9.94 -14.01 4.91
CA TYR A 202 9.09 -15.17 4.58
C TYR A 202 7.64 -15.00 5.06
N GLY A 203 7.33 -14.11 6.02
CA GLY A 203 5.96 -13.79 6.38
C GLY A 203 5.14 -13.27 5.20
N MET A 204 5.68 -12.34 4.40
CA MET A 204 5.01 -11.88 3.19
C MET A 204 4.87 -12.99 2.15
N LYS A 205 5.94 -13.77 1.91
CA LYS A 205 5.89 -14.91 0.98
C LYS A 205 4.85 -15.95 1.39
N SER A 206 4.82 -16.33 2.66
CA SER A 206 3.83 -17.27 3.22
C SER A 206 2.40 -16.79 3.00
N PHE A 207 2.15 -15.51 3.23
CA PHE A 207 0.84 -14.94 2.97
C PHE A 207 0.45 -14.97 1.48
N LEU A 208 1.38 -14.64 0.58
CA LEU A 208 1.17 -14.76 -0.87
C LEU A 208 0.90 -16.19 -1.31
N GLU A 209 1.61 -17.18 -0.74
CA GLU A 209 1.37 -18.61 -1.00
C GLU A 209 -0.04 -19.03 -0.54
N LYS A 210 -0.47 -18.54 0.62
CA LYS A 210 -1.82 -18.77 1.14
C LYS A 210 -2.89 -18.19 0.20
N LEU A 211 -2.69 -16.99 -0.32
CA LEU A 211 -3.58 -16.39 -1.32
C LEU A 211 -3.63 -17.23 -2.60
N ALA A 212 -2.46 -17.64 -3.13
CA ALA A 212 -2.36 -18.44 -4.35
C ALA A 212 -3.05 -19.80 -4.21
N ALA A 213 -2.87 -20.47 -3.07
CA ALA A 213 -3.48 -21.78 -2.81
C ALA A 213 -5.01 -21.73 -2.72
N ASN A 214 -5.56 -20.58 -2.34
CA ASN A 214 -7.00 -20.41 -2.11
C ASN A 214 -7.72 -19.66 -3.25
N GLU A 215 -7.01 -19.26 -4.30
CA GLU A 215 -7.54 -18.47 -5.43
C GLU A 215 -8.80 -19.12 -6.08
N SER A 216 -8.89 -20.46 -6.08
CA SER A 216 -10.05 -21.20 -6.61
C SER A 216 -11.16 -21.48 -5.58
N SER A 217 -10.85 -21.49 -4.29
CA SER A 217 -11.76 -21.98 -3.23
C SER A 217 -12.47 -20.84 -2.47
N TRP A 218 -11.89 -19.66 -2.46
CA TRP A 218 -12.30 -18.55 -1.61
C TRP A 218 -12.94 -17.39 -2.38
N GLY A 219 -13.41 -17.65 -3.59
CA GLY A 219 -13.85 -16.69 -4.61
C GLY A 219 -14.55 -15.41 -4.10
N LYS A 220 -15.44 -15.51 -3.10
CA LYS A 220 -16.14 -14.34 -2.53
C LYS A 220 -15.44 -13.73 -1.31
N ILE A 221 -14.71 -14.53 -0.52
CA ILE A 221 -14.07 -14.08 0.73
C ILE A 221 -12.76 -13.33 0.44
N PHE A 222 -12.02 -13.74 -0.62
CA PHE A 222 -10.80 -13.07 -1.09
C PHE A 222 -11.02 -12.16 -2.30
N GLU A 223 -12.27 -11.93 -2.71
CA GLU A 223 -12.59 -11.00 -3.79
C GLU A 223 -11.96 -9.61 -3.61
N PRO A 224 -11.85 -9.07 -2.37
CA PRO A 224 -11.14 -7.80 -2.14
C PRO A 224 -9.66 -7.80 -2.53
N PHE A 225 -8.94 -8.95 -2.43
CA PHE A 225 -7.58 -9.05 -2.98
C PHE A 225 -7.52 -9.05 -4.52
N SER A 226 -8.69 -9.00 -5.19
CA SER A 226 -8.74 -8.78 -6.64
C SER A 226 -8.16 -7.44 -7.10
N THR A 227 -7.96 -6.51 -6.17
CA THR A 227 -7.21 -5.26 -6.41
C THR A 227 -5.70 -5.50 -6.55
N HIS A 228 -5.19 -6.64 -6.05
CA HIS A 228 -3.77 -7.03 -6.05
C HIS A 228 -3.53 -8.34 -6.81
N PRO A 229 -3.61 -8.34 -8.15
CA PRO A 229 -3.60 -9.54 -8.97
C PRO A 229 -2.21 -10.23 -9.09
N ASN A 230 -2.19 -11.43 -9.71
CA ASN A 230 -0.99 -12.19 -10.10
C ASN A 230 -0.19 -12.82 -8.96
N THR A 231 -0.86 -13.48 -8.03
CA THR A 231 -0.27 -14.03 -6.81
C THR A 231 0.87 -15.04 -7.05
N SER A 232 0.75 -15.95 -8.03
CA SER A 232 1.78 -16.99 -8.28
C SER A 232 3.12 -16.43 -8.77
N ASP A 233 3.11 -15.40 -9.61
CA ASP A 233 4.34 -14.75 -10.06
C ASP A 233 4.96 -13.89 -8.96
N ARG A 234 4.13 -13.32 -8.08
CA ARG A 234 4.56 -12.56 -6.91
C ARG A 234 5.29 -13.47 -5.91
N VAL A 235 4.77 -14.68 -5.64
CA VAL A 235 5.46 -15.68 -4.81
C VAL A 235 6.86 -15.99 -5.34
N LYS A 236 6.99 -16.26 -6.65
CA LYS A 236 8.29 -16.53 -7.29
C LYS A 236 9.26 -15.34 -7.18
N SER A 237 8.72 -14.12 -7.31
CA SER A 237 9.51 -12.90 -7.18
C SER A 237 9.99 -12.70 -5.76
N ALA A 238 9.10 -12.86 -4.77
CA ALA A 238 9.44 -12.76 -3.36
C ALA A 238 10.54 -13.77 -2.98
N ASP A 239 10.40 -15.02 -3.41
CA ASP A 239 11.41 -16.07 -3.19
C ASP A 239 12.79 -15.67 -3.75
N ARG A 240 12.84 -15.15 -4.98
CA ARG A 240 14.08 -14.70 -5.59
C ARG A 240 14.71 -13.53 -4.82
N ILE A 241 13.90 -12.58 -4.35
CA ILE A 241 14.40 -11.43 -3.59
C ILE A 241 14.94 -11.89 -2.25
N ILE A 242 14.20 -12.70 -1.49
CA ILE A 242 14.59 -13.21 -0.18
C ILE A 242 15.91 -13.98 -0.27
N ASN A 243 16.07 -14.84 -1.28
CA ASN A 243 17.30 -15.61 -1.48
C ASN A 243 18.54 -14.74 -1.79
N ASN A 244 18.35 -13.47 -2.17
CA ASN A 244 19.43 -12.51 -2.43
C ASN A 244 19.61 -11.49 -1.29
N MET A 245 18.81 -11.53 -0.23
CA MET A 245 18.94 -10.65 0.92
C MET A 245 20.11 -11.09 1.82
N SER A 246 20.93 -10.16 2.27
CA SER A 246 22.12 -10.46 3.06
C SER A 246 21.83 -10.78 4.54
N GLY A 247 20.70 -10.32 5.05
CA GLY A 247 20.28 -10.50 6.44
C GLY A 247 19.49 -11.77 6.71
N VAL A 248 19.04 -12.45 5.65
CA VAL A 248 18.23 -13.68 5.76
C VAL A 248 19.10 -14.88 5.43
N ASN A 249 19.26 -15.82 6.40
CA ASN A 249 19.82 -17.11 6.09
C ASN A 249 18.89 -17.83 5.10
N ALA A 250 19.36 -18.09 3.89
CA ALA A 250 18.59 -18.79 2.88
C ALA A 250 18.10 -20.13 3.47
N GLY A 251 16.79 -20.29 3.58
CA GLY A 251 16.16 -21.49 4.17
C GLY A 251 15.64 -21.35 5.60
N ASP A 252 15.94 -20.29 6.34
CA ASP A 252 15.32 -20.06 7.66
C ASP A 252 13.98 -19.33 7.51
N SER A 253 12.92 -20.08 7.31
CA SER A 253 11.55 -19.60 7.24
C SER A 253 10.85 -19.54 8.61
N THR A 254 11.54 -19.82 9.72
CA THR A 254 10.91 -20.06 11.03
C THR A 254 11.22 -19.01 12.09
N SER A 255 12.35 -18.29 11.97
CA SER A 255 12.71 -17.24 12.93
C SER A 255 11.89 -15.96 12.74
N ASN A 256 11.74 -15.18 13.81
CA ASN A 256 11.10 -13.86 13.79
C ASN A 256 9.69 -13.81 13.15
N LEU A 257 8.92 -14.90 13.29
CA LEU A 257 7.51 -14.97 12.85
C LEU A 257 6.54 -14.46 13.92
N PHE A 258 6.87 -14.59 15.19
CA PHE A 258 6.07 -14.14 16.35
C PHE A 258 4.63 -14.69 16.37
N PRO A 259 4.41 -16.02 16.36
CA PRO A 259 3.06 -16.60 16.27
C PRO A 259 2.22 -16.39 17.54
N THR A 260 2.84 -16.26 18.72
CA THR A 260 2.13 -16.19 20.01
C THR A 260 1.28 -14.92 20.14
N ARG A 261 1.80 -13.77 19.73
CA ARG A 261 1.06 -12.50 19.83
C ARG A 261 -0.19 -12.51 18.97
N ILE A 262 -0.10 -12.94 17.71
CA ILE A 262 -1.27 -12.99 16.81
C ILE A 262 -2.32 -13.98 17.31
N THR A 263 -1.91 -15.11 17.91
CA THR A 263 -2.83 -16.09 18.49
C THR A 263 -3.65 -15.46 19.63
N GLN A 264 -3.03 -14.69 20.52
CA GLN A 264 -3.73 -13.96 21.59
C GLN A 264 -4.69 -12.93 21.02
N ILE A 265 -4.29 -12.16 20.01
CA ILE A 265 -5.12 -11.15 19.37
C ILE A 265 -6.37 -11.77 18.73
N LYS A 266 -6.23 -12.93 18.08
CA LYS A 266 -7.36 -13.62 17.45
C LYS A 266 -8.45 -14.04 18.46
N THR A 267 -8.11 -14.27 19.72
CA THR A 267 -9.13 -14.57 20.74
C THR A 267 -9.99 -13.37 21.15
N MET A 268 -9.63 -12.16 20.69
CA MET A 268 -10.32 -10.91 21.01
C MET A 268 -11.13 -10.37 19.83
N LEU A 269 -11.10 -11.08 18.70
CA LEU A 269 -11.92 -10.84 17.50
C LEU A 269 -13.18 -11.68 17.54
#